data_90347787f15c8802aac3800a47ecd08a
#
_entry.id   90347787f15c8802aac3800a47ecd08a
#
_cell.length_a   1.000
_cell.length_b   1.000
_cell.length_c   1.000
_cell.angle_alpha   90.00
_cell.angle_beta   90.00
_cell.angle_gamma   90.00
#
_symmetry.space_group_name_H-M   'P 1'
#
loop_
_entity.id
_entity.type
_entity.pdbx_description
1 polymer ?
#
loop_
_entity_poly.entity_id
_entity_poly.type
_entity_poly.pdbx_seq_one_letter_code
_entity_poly.pdbx_strand_id
1 'polypeptide(L)'
;MANNETVPSVLSYKAPGGLKSILSVTFFLILLFMVNAIAGAIWLATRNLQGDAVIFTIMFVIGAALLFYVGIFLFAASHSEVHLGEDNATMVLPNWRGPTPFFPYTECRVPYKDLASVETRSEVYRYAALPVIVQSACLVRNDGRRLTLGYVQERPQDPWIPFHTIAEQIAEKAGVPVVNRGVVQGTTGLRALIQDEPAWDAPEIEPDKLEKIRKSEKLGWTIMMALIAIVAVGSIAFQASRFFG
;
A
#
# COMPACT_ATOMS: atom_id res chain seq x y z
N MET A 1 47.04 9.19 -17.48
CA MET A 1 45.91 8.40 -18.03
C MET A 1 45.07 7.95 -16.83
N ALA A 2 44.00 8.67 -16.55
CA ALA A 2 43.09 8.34 -15.46
C ALA A 2 42.04 7.35 -16.02
N ASN A 3 42.08 6.12 -15.52
CA ASN A 3 41.01 5.15 -15.76
C ASN A 3 39.72 5.69 -15.12
N ASN A 4 38.89 6.31 -15.93
CA ASN A 4 37.48 6.46 -15.60
C ASN A 4 36.84 5.07 -15.72
N GLU A 5 36.92 4.27 -14.68
CA GLU A 5 36.00 3.16 -14.46
C GLU A 5 34.63 3.78 -14.20
N THR A 6 33.84 3.89 -15.24
CA THR A 6 32.37 4.12 -15.12
C THR A 6 31.80 2.93 -14.38
N VAL A 7 31.67 3.07 -13.06
CA VAL A 7 30.87 2.14 -12.26
C VAL A 7 29.49 2.10 -12.90
N PRO A 8 29.03 0.93 -13.38
CA PRO A 8 27.69 0.82 -13.98
C PRO A 8 26.69 1.27 -12.92
N SER A 9 25.97 2.35 -13.21
CA SER A 9 25.00 2.92 -12.28
C SER A 9 23.74 2.05 -12.20
N VAL A 10 23.83 0.95 -11.47
CA VAL A 10 22.65 0.14 -11.14
C VAL A 10 21.84 0.92 -10.12
N LEU A 11 20.71 1.47 -10.56
CA LEU A 11 19.76 2.13 -9.68
C LEU A 11 18.94 1.06 -8.94
N SER A 12 18.94 1.14 -7.61
CA SER A 12 18.20 0.21 -6.75
C SER A 12 17.13 0.96 -5.96
N TYR A 13 15.90 0.47 -6.05
CA TYR A 13 14.75 1.01 -5.35
C TYR A 13 14.23 -0.01 -4.34
N LYS A 14 14.15 0.41 -3.08
CA LYS A 14 13.61 -0.36 -1.95
C LYS A 14 12.74 0.56 -1.10
N ALA A 15 11.82 -0.01 -0.37
CA ALA A 15 11.05 0.78 0.59
C ALA A 15 11.99 1.46 1.60
N PRO A 16 11.78 2.75 1.90
CA PRO A 16 12.63 3.50 2.83
C PRO A 16 12.71 2.86 4.21
N GLY A 17 13.88 2.94 4.85
CA GLY A 17 14.08 2.40 6.19
C GLY A 17 13.12 2.98 7.23
N GLY A 18 12.79 4.27 7.12
CA GLY A 18 11.80 4.92 7.97
C GLY A 18 10.42 4.28 7.91
N LEU A 19 9.94 3.92 6.71
CA LEU A 19 8.67 3.20 6.56
C LEU A 19 8.70 1.83 7.25
N LYS A 20 9.79 1.06 7.04
CA LYS A 20 9.96 -0.26 7.70
C LYS A 20 9.95 -0.12 9.21
N SER A 21 10.61 0.89 9.75
CA SER A 21 10.63 1.17 11.19
C SER A 21 9.24 1.51 11.73
N ILE A 22 8.49 2.40 11.04
CA ILE A 22 7.11 2.76 11.41
C ILE A 22 6.22 1.53 11.40
N LEU A 23 6.25 0.73 10.33
CA LEU A 23 5.45 -0.50 10.21
C LEU A 23 5.82 -1.52 11.29
N SER A 24 7.12 -1.68 11.59
CA SER A 24 7.58 -2.58 12.66
C SER A 24 7.10 -2.13 14.03
N VAL A 25 7.26 -0.85 14.35
CA VAL A 25 6.76 -0.30 15.64
C VAL A 25 5.26 -0.48 15.74
N THR A 26 4.50 -0.15 14.68
CA THR A 26 3.04 -0.33 14.65
C THR A 26 2.66 -1.80 14.85
N PHE A 27 3.34 -2.72 14.18
CA PHE A 27 3.13 -4.16 14.33
C PHE A 27 3.32 -4.62 15.78
N PHE A 28 4.43 -4.22 16.42
CA PHE A 28 4.70 -4.57 17.81
C PHE A 28 3.71 -3.94 18.80
N LEU A 29 3.26 -2.70 18.55
CA LEU A 29 2.24 -2.06 19.40
C LEU A 29 0.90 -2.78 19.30
N ILE A 30 0.47 -3.19 18.12
CA ILE A 30 -0.76 -3.97 17.94
C ILE A 30 -0.61 -5.34 18.61
N LEU A 31 0.55 -6.00 18.47
CA LEU A 31 0.82 -7.27 19.12
C LEU A 31 0.73 -7.15 20.63
N LEU A 32 1.36 -6.13 21.23
CA LEU A 32 1.28 -5.85 22.67
C LEU A 32 -0.16 -5.58 23.10
N PHE A 33 -0.92 -4.82 22.32
CA PHE A 33 -2.34 -4.60 22.59
C PHE A 33 -3.14 -5.92 22.58
N MET A 34 -2.91 -6.79 21.62
CA MET A 34 -3.57 -8.10 21.54
C MET A 34 -3.26 -9.00 22.74
N VAL A 35 -1.99 -9.05 23.16
CA VAL A 35 -1.59 -9.81 24.37
C VAL A 35 -2.35 -9.31 25.59
N ASN A 36 -2.47 -8.00 25.76
CA ASN A 36 -3.23 -7.41 26.88
C ASN A 36 -4.73 -7.69 26.74
N ALA A 37 -5.29 -7.67 25.52
CA ALA A 37 -6.70 -7.99 25.30
C ALA A 37 -7.02 -9.44 25.67
N ILE A 38 -6.17 -10.41 25.27
CA ILE A 38 -6.33 -11.81 25.67
C ILE A 38 -6.22 -11.97 27.20
N ALA A 39 -5.20 -11.39 27.80
CA ALA A 39 -5.02 -11.47 29.26
C ALA A 39 -6.22 -10.90 30.01
N GLY A 40 -6.75 -9.76 29.53
CA GLY A 40 -7.97 -9.15 30.07
C GLY A 40 -9.21 -10.02 29.90
N ALA A 41 -9.41 -10.64 28.74
CA ALA A 41 -10.52 -11.57 28.49
C ALA A 41 -10.48 -12.77 29.44
N ILE A 42 -9.32 -13.40 29.60
CA ILE A 42 -9.11 -14.53 30.50
C ILE A 42 -9.41 -14.13 31.96
N TRP A 43 -8.83 -12.99 32.39
CA TRP A 43 -9.01 -12.52 33.77
C TRP A 43 -10.49 -12.21 34.09
N LEU A 44 -11.23 -11.57 33.18
CA LEU A 44 -12.65 -11.28 33.35
C LEU A 44 -13.51 -12.54 33.32
N ALA A 45 -13.20 -13.48 32.43
CA ALA A 45 -13.90 -14.76 32.35
C ALA A 45 -13.74 -15.58 33.64
N THR A 46 -12.57 -15.58 34.26
CA THR A 46 -12.31 -16.28 35.55
C THR A 46 -13.08 -15.65 36.72
N ARG A 47 -13.54 -14.40 36.57
CA ARG A 47 -14.35 -13.68 37.57
C ARG A 47 -15.84 -13.69 37.28
N ASN A 48 -16.30 -14.53 36.35
CA ASN A 48 -17.69 -14.62 35.90
C ASN A 48 -18.26 -13.29 35.30
N LEU A 49 -17.40 -12.39 34.86
CA LEU A 49 -17.75 -11.14 34.16
C LEU A 49 -17.77 -11.40 32.64
N GLN A 50 -18.66 -12.30 32.21
CA GLN A 50 -18.66 -12.77 30.81
C GLN A 50 -18.98 -11.67 29.80
N GLY A 51 -19.86 -10.72 30.14
CA GLY A 51 -20.21 -9.60 29.25
C GLY A 51 -18.98 -8.74 28.89
N ASP A 52 -18.15 -8.43 29.85
CA ASP A 52 -16.93 -7.65 29.63
C ASP A 52 -15.85 -8.45 28.90
N ALA A 53 -15.78 -9.78 29.16
CA ALA A 53 -14.86 -10.67 28.44
C ALA A 53 -15.15 -10.72 26.93
N VAL A 54 -16.41 -10.62 26.50
CA VAL A 54 -16.80 -10.55 25.09
C VAL A 54 -16.22 -9.31 24.40
N ILE A 55 -16.24 -8.15 25.07
CA ILE A 55 -15.67 -6.92 24.53
C ILE A 55 -14.16 -7.09 24.24
N PHE A 56 -13.42 -7.66 25.20
CA PHE A 56 -11.98 -7.94 25.02
C PHE A 56 -11.72 -8.96 23.90
N THR A 57 -12.60 -9.94 23.75
CA THR A 57 -12.52 -10.91 22.63
C THR A 57 -12.73 -10.21 21.28
N ILE A 58 -13.70 -9.30 21.17
CA ILE A 58 -13.91 -8.50 19.96
C ILE A 58 -12.66 -7.63 19.67
N MET A 59 -12.12 -6.97 20.67
CA MET A 59 -10.89 -6.18 20.54
C MET A 59 -9.72 -7.02 20.06
N PHE A 60 -9.58 -8.25 20.55
CA PHE A 60 -8.58 -9.19 20.06
C PHE A 60 -8.77 -9.54 18.59
N VAL A 61 -9.99 -9.84 18.15
CA VAL A 61 -10.29 -10.17 16.75
C VAL A 61 -9.95 -8.99 15.82
N ILE A 62 -10.34 -7.77 16.22
CA ILE A 62 -10.00 -6.55 15.48
C ILE A 62 -8.47 -6.35 15.43
N GLY A 63 -7.80 -6.51 16.57
CA GLY A 63 -6.34 -6.44 16.65
C GLY A 63 -5.65 -7.46 15.76
N ALA A 64 -6.15 -8.71 15.70
CA ALA A 64 -5.62 -9.76 14.82
C ALA A 64 -5.75 -9.39 13.34
N ALA A 65 -6.90 -8.85 12.93
CA ALA A 65 -7.11 -8.39 11.56
C ALA A 65 -6.16 -7.23 11.20
N LEU A 66 -5.98 -6.26 12.10
CA LEU A 66 -5.03 -5.15 11.92
C LEU A 66 -3.58 -5.65 11.89
N LEU A 67 -3.20 -6.58 12.77
CA LEU A 67 -1.87 -7.16 12.80
C LEU A 67 -1.55 -7.88 11.48
N PHE A 68 -2.50 -8.67 10.98
CA PHE A 68 -2.38 -9.34 9.68
C PHE A 68 -2.20 -8.32 8.55
N TYR A 69 -3.01 -7.26 8.53
CA TYR A 69 -2.93 -6.22 7.52
C TYR A 69 -1.57 -5.48 7.56
N VAL A 70 -1.14 -5.01 8.73
CA VAL A 70 0.17 -4.34 8.89
C VAL A 70 1.30 -5.31 8.57
N GLY A 71 1.18 -6.60 8.94
CA GLY A 71 2.15 -7.64 8.63
C GLY A 71 2.37 -7.83 7.13
N ILE A 72 1.31 -7.80 6.31
CA ILE A 72 1.39 -7.85 4.85
C ILE A 72 2.23 -6.68 4.32
N PHE A 73 1.95 -5.45 4.77
CA PHE A 73 2.69 -4.26 4.33
C PHE A 73 4.14 -4.27 4.81
N LEU A 74 4.40 -4.70 6.04
CA LEU A 74 5.77 -4.84 6.56
C LEU A 74 6.57 -5.87 5.76
N PHE A 75 5.96 -7.00 5.42
CA PHE A 75 6.58 -8.01 4.58
C PHE A 75 6.86 -7.45 3.18
N ALA A 76 5.89 -6.77 2.58
CA ALA A 76 6.03 -6.13 1.28
C ALA A 76 7.16 -5.09 1.26
N ALA A 77 7.21 -4.21 2.27
CA ALA A 77 8.27 -3.23 2.42
C ALA A 77 9.66 -3.86 2.56
N SER A 78 9.73 -5.07 3.11
CA SER A 78 11.00 -5.76 3.34
C SER A 78 11.49 -6.56 2.14
N HIS A 79 10.58 -7.03 1.27
CA HIS A 79 10.90 -7.96 0.18
C HIS A 79 10.72 -7.35 -1.22
N SER A 80 9.98 -6.24 -1.36
CA SER A 80 9.85 -5.59 -2.66
C SER A 80 11.11 -4.80 -2.98
N GLU A 81 11.67 -5.04 -4.16
CA GLU A 81 12.82 -4.29 -4.68
C GLU A 81 12.81 -4.26 -6.20
N VAL A 82 13.39 -3.18 -6.74
CA VAL A 82 13.57 -2.99 -8.19
C VAL A 82 14.99 -2.56 -8.44
N HIS A 83 15.68 -3.24 -9.35
CA HIS A 83 17.03 -2.92 -9.81
C HIS A 83 17.00 -2.60 -11.29
N LEU A 84 17.45 -1.41 -11.66
CA LEU A 84 17.57 -0.97 -13.04
C LEU A 84 19.03 -1.13 -13.49
N GLY A 85 19.28 -2.19 -14.25
CA GLY A 85 20.57 -2.43 -14.92
C GLY A 85 20.73 -1.59 -16.19
N GLU A 86 21.73 -1.94 -17.00
CA GLU A 86 21.97 -1.32 -18.30
C GLU A 86 20.99 -1.83 -19.36
N ASP A 87 20.76 -3.16 -19.43
CA ASP A 87 19.99 -3.80 -20.47
C ASP A 87 18.64 -4.38 -19.98
N ASN A 88 18.41 -4.40 -18.67
CA ASN A 88 17.23 -4.99 -18.08
C ASN A 88 16.87 -4.42 -16.71
N ALA A 89 15.60 -4.53 -16.34
CA ALA A 89 15.12 -4.33 -14.98
C ALA A 89 14.90 -5.69 -14.30
N THR A 90 15.43 -5.85 -13.09
CA THR A 90 15.16 -7.00 -12.22
C THR A 90 14.30 -6.55 -11.05
N MET A 91 13.21 -7.25 -10.79
CA MET A 91 12.22 -6.84 -9.81
C MET A 91 11.79 -8.03 -8.97
N VAL A 92 11.71 -7.83 -7.64
CA VAL A 92 11.05 -8.76 -6.72
C VAL A 92 9.75 -8.10 -6.28
N LEU A 93 8.64 -8.60 -6.78
CA LEU A 93 7.32 -8.00 -6.59
C LEU A 93 6.30 -9.07 -6.18
N PRO A 94 5.22 -8.67 -5.46
CA PRO A 94 4.13 -9.59 -5.15
C PRO A 94 3.43 -10.02 -6.44
N ASN A 95 2.97 -11.28 -6.49
CA ASN A 95 2.19 -11.76 -7.61
C ASN A 95 0.81 -11.10 -7.69
N TRP A 96 0.21 -10.86 -6.55
CA TRP A 96 -1.00 -10.05 -6.45
C TRP A 96 -0.63 -8.59 -6.31
N ARG A 97 -0.80 -7.86 -7.39
CA ARG A 97 -0.41 -6.46 -7.53
C ARG A 97 -1.63 -5.55 -7.54
N GLY A 98 -2.55 -5.82 -6.61
CA GLY A 98 -3.63 -4.91 -6.26
C GLY A 98 -3.18 -3.90 -5.21
N PRO A 99 -4.11 -3.07 -4.68
CA PRO A 99 -3.79 -2.11 -3.62
C PRO A 99 -3.21 -2.74 -2.35
N THR A 100 -3.45 -4.04 -2.14
CA THR A 100 -2.84 -4.82 -1.05
C THR A 100 -1.86 -5.83 -1.66
N PRO A 101 -0.56 -5.76 -1.31
CA PRO A 101 0.49 -6.59 -1.90
C PRO A 101 0.52 -8.00 -1.26
N PHE A 102 -0.29 -8.94 -1.78
CA PHE A 102 -0.34 -10.31 -1.25
C PHE A 102 0.73 -11.24 -1.82
N PHE A 103 1.07 -12.27 -1.05
CA PHE A 103 1.95 -13.37 -1.43
C PHE A 103 1.40 -14.22 -2.59
N PRO A 104 2.26 -15.00 -3.31
CA PRO A 104 3.72 -15.06 -3.18
C PRO A 104 4.44 -13.90 -3.88
N TYR A 105 5.75 -13.76 -3.60
CA TYR A 105 6.63 -12.83 -4.28
C TYR A 105 7.40 -13.56 -5.36
N THR A 106 7.56 -12.92 -6.52
CA THR A 106 8.26 -13.52 -7.66
C THR A 106 9.33 -12.55 -8.15
N GLU A 107 10.51 -13.10 -8.42
CA GLU A 107 11.54 -12.37 -9.13
C GLU A 107 11.20 -12.39 -10.64
N CYS A 108 11.23 -11.21 -11.24
CA CYS A 108 10.99 -11.01 -12.65
C CYS A 108 12.12 -10.19 -13.26
N ARG A 109 12.69 -10.68 -14.37
CA ARG A 109 13.67 -9.96 -15.16
C ARG A 109 13.07 -9.57 -16.51
N VAL A 110 13.13 -8.28 -16.81
CA VAL A 110 12.55 -7.71 -18.04
C VAL A 110 13.67 -7.06 -18.84
N PRO A 111 14.11 -7.63 -19.96
CA PRO A 111 15.03 -6.99 -20.88
C PRO A 111 14.36 -5.77 -21.52
N TYR A 112 15.05 -4.64 -21.61
CA TYR A 112 14.49 -3.41 -22.19
C TYR A 112 14.09 -3.56 -23.66
N LYS A 113 14.82 -4.37 -24.43
CA LYS A 113 14.52 -4.68 -25.82
C LYS A 113 13.18 -5.40 -26.04
N ASP A 114 12.64 -6.03 -24.98
CA ASP A 114 11.39 -6.77 -25.04
C ASP A 114 10.17 -5.88 -24.75
N LEU A 115 10.39 -4.59 -24.43
CA LEU A 115 9.35 -3.63 -24.11
C LEU A 115 8.84 -2.92 -25.38
N ALA A 116 7.52 -2.77 -25.47
CA ALA A 116 6.84 -1.98 -26.49
C ALA A 116 6.47 -0.58 -25.99
N SER A 117 6.06 -0.48 -24.72
CA SER A 117 5.67 0.77 -24.08
C SER A 117 5.62 0.62 -22.56
N VAL A 118 5.53 1.75 -21.88
CA VAL A 118 5.16 1.82 -20.46
C VAL A 118 3.79 2.48 -20.38
N GLU A 119 2.86 1.88 -19.67
CA GLU A 119 1.53 2.45 -19.45
C GLU A 119 1.40 2.87 -17.99
N THR A 120 0.83 4.07 -17.77
CA THR A 120 0.52 4.60 -16.44
C THR A 120 -0.95 4.99 -16.40
N ARG A 121 -1.59 4.82 -15.23
CA ARG A 121 -2.95 5.26 -15.01
C ARG A 121 -3.20 5.51 -13.53
N SER A 122 -4.24 6.26 -13.20
CA SER A 122 -4.78 6.35 -11.85
C SER A 122 -6.04 5.47 -11.73
N GLU A 123 -6.20 4.82 -10.58
CA GLU A 123 -7.32 3.94 -10.30
C GLU A 123 -8.04 4.39 -9.04
N VAL A 124 -9.38 4.48 -9.11
CA VAL A 124 -10.21 4.88 -7.99
C VAL A 124 -10.81 3.67 -7.32
N TYR A 125 -10.34 3.35 -6.11
CA TYR A 125 -10.91 2.32 -5.26
C TYR A 125 -11.83 2.94 -4.20
N ARG A 126 -12.86 2.21 -3.78
CA ARG A 126 -13.73 2.61 -2.68
C ARG A 126 -13.73 1.53 -1.62
N TYR A 127 -12.97 1.78 -0.55
CA TYR A 127 -12.99 0.98 0.66
C TYR A 127 -14.11 1.49 1.57
N ALA A 128 -15.14 0.68 1.80
CA ALA A 128 -16.33 1.08 2.57
C ALA A 128 -16.92 2.42 2.06
N ALA A 129 -16.76 3.51 2.83
CA ALA A 129 -17.29 4.84 2.49
C ALA A 129 -16.25 5.78 1.85
N LEU A 130 -14.96 5.43 1.91
CA LEU A 130 -13.88 6.33 1.49
C LEU A 130 -13.29 5.93 0.14
N PRO A 131 -13.27 6.85 -0.85
CA PRO A 131 -12.52 6.63 -2.07
C PRO A 131 -11.01 6.81 -1.78
N VAL A 132 -10.19 6.01 -2.46
CA VAL A 132 -8.73 6.13 -2.48
C VAL A 132 -8.29 6.12 -3.93
N ILE A 133 -7.48 7.10 -4.32
CA ILE A 133 -6.90 7.18 -5.66
C ILE A 133 -5.46 6.68 -5.58
N VAL A 134 -5.16 5.67 -6.38
CA VAL A 134 -3.83 5.09 -6.50
C VAL A 134 -3.34 5.22 -7.92
N GLN A 135 -2.03 5.44 -8.08
CA GLN A 135 -1.36 5.40 -9.38
C GLN A 135 -0.80 4.01 -9.60
N SER A 136 -1.02 3.45 -10.76
CA SER A 136 -0.41 2.21 -11.19
C SER A 136 0.47 2.42 -12.42
N ALA A 137 1.51 1.61 -12.55
CA ALA A 137 2.42 1.60 -13.66
C ALA A 137 2.59 0.17 -14.18
N CYS A 138 2.61 0.01 -15.49
CA CYS A 138 2.67 -1.27 -16.17
C CYS A 138 3.69 -1.26 -17.30
N LEU A 139 4.48 -2.31 -17.40
CA LEU A 139 5.37 -2.57 -18.53
C LEU A 139 4.63 -3.40 -19.56
N VAL A 140 4.53 -2.92 -20.79
CA VAL A 140 3.94 -3.64 -21.92
C VAL A 140 5.04 -4.23 -22.76
N ARG A 141 5.02 -5.55 -22.92
CA ARG A 141 6.00 -6.28 -23.73
C ARG A 141 5.60 -6.33 -25.20
N ASN A 142 6.55 -6.59 -26.07
CA ASN A 142 6.32 -6.75 -27.52
C ASN A 142 5.33 -7.87 -27.88
N ASP A 143 5.15 -8.85 -27.01
CA ASP A 143 4.15 -9.91 -27.14
C ASP A 143 2.74 -9.51 -26.63
N GLY A 144 2.55 -8.27 -26.23
CA GLY A 144 1.31 -7.71 -25.68
C GLY A 144 1.05 -8.05 -24.22
N ARG A 145 1.90 -8.83 -23.55
CA ARG A 145 1.77 -9.12 -22.13
C ARG A 145 2.07 -7.89 -21.30
N ARG A 146 1.28 -7.71 -20.26
CA ARG A 146 1.41 -6.61 -19.29
C ARG A 146 1.95 -7.09 -17.97
N LEU A 147 2.88 -6.32 -17.42
CA LEU A 147 3.49 -6.54 -16.12
C LEU A 147 3.28 -5.31 -15.26
N THR A 148 2.29 -5.33 -14.37
CA THR A 148 2.03 -4.25 -13.41
C THR A 148 3.16 -4.23 -12.38
N LEU A 149 3.76 -3.07 -12.16
CA LEU A 149 4.84 -2.88 -11.20
C LEU A 149 4.32 -2.81 -9.76
N GLY A 150 3.25 -2.07 -9.56
CA GLY A 150 2.63 -1.86 -8.26
C GLY A 150 1.81 -0.59 -8.21
N TYR A 151 1.36 -0.25 -7.00
CA TYR A 151 0.48 0.86 -6.73
C TYR A 151 1.13 1.84 -5.76
N VAL A 152 0.95 3.14 -6.02
CA VAL A 152 1.36 4.24 -5.15
C VAL A 152 0.14 5.14 -4.94
N GLN A 153 -0.13 5.58 -3.72
CA GLN A 153 -1.22 6.54 -3.50
C GLN A 153 -0.90 7.87 -4.18
N GLU A 154 -1.90 8.52 -4.76
CA GLU A 154 -1.76 9.84 -5.40
C GLU A 154 -1.50 10.95 -4.35
N ARG A 155 -0.55 10.72 -3.43
CA ARG A 155 -0.17 11.68 -2.40
C ARG A 155 1.29 12.05 -2.54
N PRO A 156 1.66 13.33 -2.38
CA PRO A 156 3.03 13.81 -2.53
C PRO A 156 4.04 13.15 -1.56
N GLN A 157 3.57 12.38 -0.58
CA GLN A 157 4.37 11.84 0.53
C GLN A 157 4.18 10.34 0.73
N ASP A 158 3.74 9.60 -0.33
CA ASP A 158 3.71 8.14 -0.18
C ASP A 158 5.15 7.63 -0.01
N PRO A 159 5.51 7.08 1.17
CA PRO A 159 6.86 6.61 1.44
C PRO A 159 7.17 5.27 0.77
N TRP A 160 6.30 4.78 -0.10
CA TRP A 160 6.45 3.50 -0.79
C TRP A 160 7.48 3.54 -1.92
N ILE A 161 7.65 2.42 -2.63
CA ILE A 161 8.50 2.38 -3.83
C ILE A 161 7.82 3.24 -4.92
N PRO A 162 8.52 4.22 -5.52
CA PRO A 162 7.93 5.16 -6.48
C PRO A 162 7.78 4.50 -7.86
N PHE A 163 6.83 3.57 -8.01
CA PHE A 163 6.64 2.78 -9.22
C PHE A 163 6.43 3.63 -10.48
N HIS A 164 5.80 4.80 -10.34
CA HIS A 164 5.62 5.71 -11.47
C HIS A 164 6.97 6.23 -12.02
N THR A 165 7.81 6.76 -11.13
CA THR A 165 9.16 7.24 -11.49
C THR A 165 10.04 6.11 -12.03
N ILE A 166 9.95 4.91 -11.43
CA ILE A 166 10.68 3.74 -11.90
C ILE A 166 10.23 3.36 -13.32
N ALA A 167 8.94 3.40 -13.60
CA ALA A 167 8.38 3.11 -14.90
C ALA A 167 8.86 4.09 -15.97
N GLU A 168 8.90 5.40 -15.65
CA GLU A 168 9.44 6.44 -16.53
C GLU A 168 10.93 6.20 -16.84
N GLN A 169 11.74 5.86 -15.83
CA GLN A 169 13.15 5.55 -16.03
C GLN A 169 13.36 4.28 -16.85
N ILE A 170 12.50 3.26 -16.68
CA ILE A 170 12.52 2.07 -17.53
C ILE A 170 12.20 2.46 -18.98
N ALA A 171 11.19 3.31 -19.21
CA ALA A 171 10.82 3.78 -20.54
C ALA A 171 11.98 4.55 -21.20
N GLU A 172 12.64 5.44 -20.45
CA GLU A 172 13.81 6.18 -20.93
C GLU A 172 14.96 5.23 -21.32
N LYS A 173 15.33 4.27 -20.46
CA LYS A 173 16.38 3.30 -20.75
C LYS A 173 16.05 2.37 -21.91
N ALA A 174 14.78 2.01 -22.06
CA ALA A 174 14.30 1.16 -23.15
C ALA A 174 14.08 1.92 -24.47
N GLY A 175 14.03 3.25 -24.44
CA GLY A 175 13.70 4.08 -25.61
C GLY A 175 12.25 3.91 -26.08
N VAL A 176 11.32 3.58 -25.17
CA VAL A 176 9.91 3.32 -25.50
C VAL A 176 9.00 4.42 -24.95
N PRO A 177 7.81 4.65 -25.57
CA PRO A 177 6.90 5.69 -25.12
C PRO A 177 6.26 5.36 -23.76
N VAL A 178 5.99 6.43 -22.98
CA VAL A 178 5.10 6.38 -21.81
C VAL A 178 3.70 6.79 -22.25
N VAL A 179 2.72 5.93 -22.03
CA VAL A 179 1.31 6.14 -22.40
C VAL A 179 0.49 6.32 -21.14
N ASN A 180 -0.06 7.49 -20.93
CA ASN A 180 -1.00 7.74 -19.83
C ASN A 180 -2.41 7.30 -20.24
N ARG A 181 -3.00 6.38 -19.46
CA ARG A 181 -4.35 5.83 -19.67
C ARG A 181 -5.43 6.56 -18.85
N GLY A 182 -5.10 7.73 -18.30
CA GLY A 182 -6.06 8.55 -17.55
C GLY A 182 -6.44 7.94 -16.19
N VAL A 183 -7.68 8.17 -15.78
CA VAL A 183 -8.21 7.71 -14.48
C VAL A 183 -9.36 6.74 -14.69
N VAL A 184 -9.25 5.54 -14.16
CA VAL A 184 -10.26 4.48 -14.33
C VAL A 184 -10.92 4.11 -13.01
N GLN A 185 -12.12 3.54 -13.10
CA GLN A 185 -12.84 3.05 -11.94
C GLN A 185 -12.31 1.66 -11.56
N GLY A 186 -11.73 1.57 -10.37
CA GLY A 186 -11.43 0.30 -9.70
C GLY A 186 -12.65 -0.28 -9.02
N THR A 187 -12.44 -1.35 -8.26
CA THR A 187 -13.50 -2.07 -7.55
C THR A 187 -13.96 -1.34 -6.30
N THR A 188 -15.14 -1.69 -5.82
CA THR A 188 -15.75 -1.10 -4.63
C THR A 188 -15.98 -2.15 -3.52
N GLY A 189 -15.96 -1.70 -2.26
CA GLY A 189 -16.22 -2.51 -1.07
C GLY A 189 -15.04 -3.38 -0.65
N LEU A 190 -15.29 -4.39 0.19
CA LEU A 190 -14.25 -5.29 0.70
C LEU A 190 -13.54 -6.08 -0.40
N ARG A 191 -14.19 -6.30 -1.53
CA ARG A 191 -13.56 -6.93 -2.70
C ARG A 191 -12.40 -6.11 -3.26
N ALA A 192 -12.39 -4.79 -3.08
CA ALA A 192 -11.28 -3.93 -3.50
C ALA A 192 -9.94 -4.28 -2.82
N LEU A 193 -9.97 -4.95 -1.66
CA LEU A 193 -8.76 -5.41 -0.96
C LEU A 193 -8.10 -6.64 -1.60
N ILE A 194 -8.89 -7.49 -2.28
CA ILE A 194 -8.49 -8.82 -2.74
C ILE A 194 -8.72 -9.04 -4.23
N GLN A 195 -9.11 -8.01 -4.98
CA GLN A 195 -9.49 -8.15 -6.38
C GLN A 195 -8.36 -7.72 -7.32
N ASP A 196 -8.36 -8.33 -8.51
CA ASP A 196 -7.45 -7.97 -9.58
C ASP A 196 -7.61 -6.52 -10.03
N GLU A 197 -6.57 -5.97 -10.63
CA GLU A 197 -6.59 -4.66 -11.25
C GLU A 197 -7.72 -4.56 -12.31
N PRO A 198 -8.30 -3.36 -12.52
CA PRO A 198 -9.24 -3.15 -13.61
C PRO A 198 -8.59 -3.46 -14.96
N ALA A 199 -9.40 -3.85 -15.95
CA ALA A 199 -8.89 -4.07 -17.30
C ALA A 199 -8.16 -2.82 -17.83
N TRP A 200 -7.06 -3.01 -18.56
CA TRP A 200 -6.25 -1.90 -19.08
C TRP A 200 -6.91 -1.08 -20.18
N ASP A 201 -8.02 -1.57 -20.73
CA ASP A 201 -8.91 -0.89 -21.67
C ASP A 201 -10.19 -0.34 -21.01
N ALA A 202 -10.24 -0.32 -19.66
CA ALA A 202 -11.36 0.24 -18.93
C ALA A 202 -11.59 1.71 -19.29
N PRO A 203 -12.85 2.17 -19.40
CA PRO A 203 -13.15 3.55 -19.77
C PRO A 203 -12.68 4.53 -18.70
N GLU A 204 -12.21 5.67 -19.15
CA GLU A 204 -11.79 6.77 -18.29
C GLU A 204 -12.98 7.39 -17.55
N ILE A 205 -12.75 7.81 -16.30
CA ILE A 205 -13.74 8.52 -15.49
C ILE A 205 -13.87 9.94 -15.98
N GLU A 206 -15.11 10.42 -16.14
CA GLU A 206 -15.41 11.81 -16.50
C GLU A 206 -14.78 12.80 -15.50
N PRO A 207 -14.20 13.93 -15.96
CA PRO A 207 -13.51 14.89 -15.09
C PRO A 207 -14.36 15.41 -13.93
N ASP A 208 -15.64 15.68 -14.15
CA ASP A 208 -16.57 16.18 -13.12
C ASP A 208 -16.80 15.14 -12.00
N LYS A 209 -16.85 13.88 -12.36
CA LYS A 209 -16.98 12.77 -11.42
C LYS A 209 -15.70 12.60 -10.62
N LEU A 210 -14.55 12.75 -11.27
CA LEU A 210 -13.24 12.66 -10.62
C LEU A 210 -13.05 13.77 -9.58
N GLU A 211 -13.44 15.01 -9.88
CA GLU A 211 -13.36 16.11 -8.92
C GLU A 211 -14.20 15.87 -7.67
N LYS A 212 -15.42 15.33 -7.84
CA LYS A 212 -16.28 14.93 -6.70
C LYS A 212 -15.62 13.83 -5.85
N ILE A 213 -14.94 12.87 -6.49
CA ILE A 213 -14.23 11.80 -5.80
C ILE A 213 -13.06 12.36 -4.99
N ARG A 214 -12.24 13.25 -5.56
CA ARG A 214 -11.14 13.92 -4.85
C ARG A 214 -11.59 14.73 -3.64
N LYS A 215 -12.71 15.46 -3.79
CA LYS A 215 -13.32 16.18 -2.65
C LYS A 215 -13.78 15.22 -1.55
N SER A 216 -14.41 14.11 -1.92
CA SER A 216 -14.85 13.08 -0.98
C SER A 216 -13.69 12.38 -0.28
N GLU A 217 -12.60 12.08 -0.99
CA GLU A 217 -11.39 11.50 -0.41
C GLU A 217 -10.78 12.44 0.64
N LYS A 218 -10.60 13.71 0.30
CA LYS A 218 -10.05 14.72 1.22
C LYS A 218 -10.92 14.89 2.48
N LEU A 219 -12.25 14.96 2.31
CA LEU A 219 -13.19 15.05 3.41
C LEU A 219 -13.13 13.81 4.31
N GLY A 220 -13.11 12.62 3.71
CA GLY A 220 -13.04 11.36 4.44
C GLY A 220 -11.78 11.25 5.31
N TRP A 221 -10.64 11.65 4.78
CA TRP A 221 -9.39 11.70 5.54
C TRP A 221 -9.44 12.71 6.68
N THR A 222 -10.03 13.88 6.46
CA THR A 222 -10.19 14.90 7.51
C THR A 222 -11.06 14.36 8.64
N ILE A 223 -12.18 13.70 8.32
CA ILE A 223 -13.06 13.08 9.32
C ILE A 223 -12.33 11.96 10.06
N MET A 224 -11.60 11.09 9.36
CA MET A 224 -10.86 10.00 9.99
C MET A 224 -9.79 10.52 10.96
N MET A 225 -9.02 11.53 10.56
CA MET A 225 -8.02 12.15 11.44
C MET A 225 -8.64 12.83 12.66
N ALA A 226 -9.79 13.49 12.49
CA ALA A 226 -10.54 14.07 13.59
C ALA A 226 -11.02 13.00 14.58
N LEU A 227 -11.55 11.88 14.10
CA LEU A 227 -11.98 10.77 14.95
C LEU A 227 -10.80 10.15 15.72
N ILE A 228 -9.66 9.93 15.06
CA ILE A 228 -8.45 9.44 15.73
C ILE A 228 -8.01 10.42 16.84
N ALA A 229 -8.02 11.71 16.56
CA ALA A 229 -7.67 12.73 17.56
C ALA A 229 -8.63 12.72 18.75
N ILE A 230 -9.93 12.62 18.51
CA ILE A 230 -10.96 12.54 19.57
C ILE A 230 -10.75 11.31 20.45
N VAL A 231 -10.53 10.15 19.82
CA VAL A 231 -10.27 8.89 20.56
C VAL A 231 -8.99 8.99 21.37
N ALA A 232 -7.91 9.56 20.83
CA ALA A 232 -6.64 9.73 21.53
C ALA A 232 -6.79 10.66 22.73
N VAL A 233 -7.41 11.84 22.55
CA VAL A 233 -7.65 12.81 23.63
C VAL A 233 -8.59 12.23 24.69
N GLY A 234 -9.67 11.56 24.27
CA GLY A 234 -10.60 10.89 25.20
C GLY A 234 -9.93 9.81 26.03
N SER A 235 -9.05 9.01 25.41
CA SER A 235 -8.28 7.97 26.11
C SER A 235 -7.33 8.57 27.15
N ILE A 236 -6.62 9.65 26.80
CA ILE A 236 -5.73 10.35 27.72
C ILE A 236 -6.52 10.96 28.89
N ALA A 237 -7.63 11.64 28.61
CA ALA A 237 -8.49 12.23 29.64
C ALA A 237 -9.06 11.18 30.59
N PHE A 238 -9.50 10.04 30.06
CA PHE A 238 -9.99 8.92 30.86
C PHE A 238 -8.91 8.31 31.76
N GLN A 239 -7.69 8.15 31.25
CA GLN A 239 -6.57 7.69 32.07
C GLN A 239 -6.21 8.72 33.16
N ALA A 240 -6.13 9.99 32.81
CA ALA A 240 -5.84 11.05 33.76
C ALA A 240 -6.88 11.10 34.91
N SER A 241 -8.16 10.95 34.58
CA SER A 241 -9.23 10.95 35.63
C SER A 241 -9.12 9.78 36.62
N ARG A 242 -8.51 8.66 36.19
CA ARG A 242 -8.26 7.48 37.08
C ARG A 242 -7.05 7.66 37.97
N PHE A 243 -6.07 8.47 37.57
CA PHE A 243 -4.87 8.72 38.36
C PHE A 243 -5.00 9.89 39.36
N PHE A 244 -5.91 10.84 39.10
CA PHE A 244 -6.06 12.07 39.89
C PHE A 244 -7.44 12.17 40.57
N GLY A 245 -8.35 11.27 40.39
CA GLY A 245 -9.62 11.11 41.08
C GLY A 245 -9.65 9.91 42.00
#